data_399faf06446c7d1f4357a0d10de23ace
#
_entry.id   399faf06446c7d1f4357a0d10de23ace
#
_cell.length_a   1.000
_cell.length_b   1.000
_cell.length_c   1.000
_cell.angle_alpha   90.00
_cell.angle_beta   90.00
_cell.angle_gamma   90.00
#
_symmetry.space_group_name_H-M   'P 1'
#
loop_
_entity.id
_entity.type
_entity.pdbx_description
1 polymer ?
#
loop_
_entity_poly.entity_id
_entity_poly.type
_entity_poly.pdbx_seq_one_letter_code
_entity_poly.pdbx_strand_id
1 'polypeptide(L)'
;VSDPATKARIREAAEAEEREFYGHRAPADWLEALAPLGTNDLKPFLEIAPWLIVAFAESYGADESGERVKNYYVQESIGIATGMLITAAHAAGLATLTHTPSPMRFLSDLLGRPERERPFLILVVGHPADDAQVPVLHRKGLAEIATFV
;
A
#
# COMPACT_ATOMS: atom_id res chain seq x y z
N VAL A 1 -9.69 1.08 8.09
CA VAL A 1 -10.62 2.20 7.86
C VAL A 1 -11.81 1.70 7.08
N SER A 2 -13.03 1.88 7.61
CA SER A 2 -14.29 1.55 6.95
C SER A 2 -15.25 2.75 6.89
N ASP A 3 -14.95 3.80 7.66
CA ASP A 3 -15.75 5.03 7.67
C ASP A 3 -15.71 5.72 6.29
N PRO A 4 -16.88 5.95 5.65
CA PRO A 4 -16.94 6.53 4.30
C PRO A 4 -16.32 7.91 4.20
N ALA A 5 -16.51 8.78 5.19
CA ALA A 5 -15.96 10.13 5.17
C ALA A 5 -14.42 10.12 5.26
N THR A 6 -13.86 9.22 6.08
CA THR A 6 -12.40 9.04 6.17
C THR A 6 -11.83 8.45 4.89
N LYS A 7 -12.51 7.48 4.26
CA LYS A 7 -12.09 6.90 2.97
C LYS A 7 -12.10 7.96 1.85
N ALA A 8 -13.13 8.80 1.79
CA ALA A 8 -13.19 9.89 0.82
C ALA A 8 -12.02 10.88 0.98
N ARG A 9 -11.68 11.26 2.21
CA ARG A 9 -10.52 12.13 2.49
C ARG A 9 -9.19 11.46 2.12
N ILE A 10 -9.04 10.16 2.37
CA ILE A 10 -7.85 9.39 1.96
C ILE A 10 -7.75 9.38 0.43
N ARG A 11 -8.85 9.13 -0.27
CA ARG A 11 -8.89 9.16 -1.73
C ARG A 11 -8.48 10.51 -2.28
N GLU A 12 -9.10 11.59 -1.81
CA GLU A 12 -8.83 12.96 -2.27
C GLU A 12 -7.35 13.31 -2.12
N ALA A 13 -6.77 13.03 -0.95
CA ALA A 13 -5.35 13.26 -0.69
C ALA A 13 -4.43 12.38 -1.53
N ALA A 14 -4.75 11.10 -1.70
CA ALA A 14 -3.97 10.19 -2.54
C ALA A 14 -4.00 10.61 -4.02
N GLU A 15 -5.18 10.97 -4.54
CA GLU A 15 -5.32 11.44 -5.93
C GLU A 15 -4.60 12.79 -6.16
N ALA A 16 -4.50 13.66 -5.14
CA ALA A 16 -3.71 14.88 -5.24
C ALA A 16 -2.21 14.57 -5.40
N GLU A 17 -1.66 13.66 -4.59
CA GLU A 17 -0.26 13.21 -4.72
C GLU A 17 0.02 12.50 -6.04
N GLU A 18 -0.92 11.68 -6.50
CA GLU A 18 -0.82 10.96 -7.77
C GLU A 18 -0.85 11.94 -8.98
N ARG A 19 -1.67 12.97 -8.95
CA ARG A 19 -1.67 14.00 -10.02
C ARG A 19 -0.32 14.69 -10.14
N GLU A 20 0.29 15.06 -9.01
CA GLU A 20 1.63 15.63 -8.99
C GLU A 20 2.69 14.64 -9.47
N PHE A 21 2.55 13.36 -9.12
CA PHE A 21 3.47 12.32 -9.56
C PHE A 21 3.36 12.09 -11.08
N TYR A 22 2.17 11.79 -11.59
CA TYR A 22 1.96 11.53 -13.02
C TYR A 22 2.22 12.77 -13.90
N GLY A 23 1.93 13.98 -13.40
CA GLY A 23 2.10 15.21 -14.15
C GLY A 23 3.54 15.72 -14.23
N HIS A 24 4.35 15.49 -13.18
CA HIS A 24 5.62 16.21 -13.04
C HIS A 24 6.81 15.35 -12.60
N ARG A 25 6.59 14.22 -11.91
CA ARG A 25 7.68 13.45 -11.27
C ARG A 25 7.94 12.09 -11.87
N ALA A 26 6.95 11.50 -12.56
CA ALA A 26 7.07 10.14 -13.09
C ALA A 26 8.03 10.11 -14.30
N PRO A 27 9.05 9.21 -14.28
CA PRO A 27 9.89 8.98 -15.44
C PRO A 27 9.09 8.39 -16.62
N ALA A 28 9.48 8.72 -17.86
CA ALA A 28 8.77 8.28 -19.06
C ALA A 28 8.73 6.76 -19.22
N ASP A 29 9.85 6.08 -18.93
CA ASP A 29 9.97 4.62 -18.95
C ASP A 29 9.06 3.94 -17.93
N TRP A 30 8.87 4.57 -16.75
CA TRP A 30 7.94 4.10 -15.73
C TRP A 30 6.49 4.21 -16.20
N LEU A 31 6.11 5.34 -16.81
CA LEU A 31 4.77 5.54 -17.38
C LEU A 31 4.48 4.54 -18.50
N GLU A 32 5.44 4.28 -19.37
CA GLU A 32 5.33 3.28 -20.44
C GLU A 32 5.13 1.87 -19.87
N ALA A 33 5.89 1.49 -18.84
CA ALA A 33 5.78 0.20 -18.20
C ALA A 33 4.42 -0.03 -17.51
N LEU A 34 3.77 1.01 -17.01
CA LEU A 34 2.47 0.94 -16.35
C LEU A 34 1.27 1.15 -17.28
N ALA A 35 1.47 1.68 -18.47
CA ALA A 35 0.39 1.90 -19.43
C ALA A 35 -0.50 0.66 -19.68
N PRO A 36 0.06 -0.56 -19.84
CA PRO A 36 -0.75 -1.77 -20.01
C PRO A 36 -1.63 -2.13 -18.81
N LEU A 37 -1.31 -1.62 -17.61
CA LEU A 37 -2.08 -1.85 -16.39
C LEU A 37 -3.25 -0.87 -16.23
N GLY A 38 -3.33 0.17 -17.10
CA GLY A 38 -4.40 1.18 -17.07
C GLY A 38 -4.40 2.03 -15.81
N THR A 39 -3.28 2.10 -15.07
CA THR A 39 -3.19 2.91 -13.85
C THR A 39 -3.09 4.41 -14.19
N ASN A 40 -3.75 5.25 -13.42
CA ASN A 40 -3.78 6.69 -13.56
C ASN A 40 -3.89 7.36 -12.18
N ASP A 41 -4.09 8.67 -12.14
CA ASP A 41 -4.23 9.44 -10.90
C ASP A 41 -5.57 9.24 -10.16
N LEU A 42 -6.58 8.63 -10.79
CA LEU A 42 -7.88 8.38 -10.17
C LEU A 42 -7.87 7.06 -9.39
N LYS A 43 -8.31 7.09 -8.13
CA LYS A 43 -8.28 5.95 -7.21
C LYS A 43 -9.66 5.65 -6.59
N PRO A 44 -10.71 5.43 -7.40
CA PRO A 44 -12.06 5.22 -6.89
C PRO A 44 -12.18 3.99 -5.97
N PHE A 45 -11.31 3.01 -6.12
CA PHE A 45 -11.26 1.82 -5.28
C PHE A 45 -11.01 2.13 -3.78
N LEU A 46 -10.42 3.28 -3.45
CA LEU A 46 -10.22 3.72 -2.06
C LEU A 46 -11.54 4.05 -1.34
N GLU A 47 -12.61 4.35 -2.08
CA GLU A 47 -13.95 4.51 -1.52
C GLU A 47 -14.84 3.30 -1.73
N ILE A 48 -14.74 2.63 -2.90
CA ILE A 48 -15.58 1.49 -3.26
C ILE A 48 -15.31 0.30 -2.35
N ALA A 49 -14.04 -0.02 -2.09
CA ALA A 49 -13.69 -1.16 -1.24
C ALA A 49 -14.23 -0.97 0.19
N PRO A 50 -14.77 -2.03 0.81
CA PRO A 50 -15.33 -1.93 2.16
C PRO A 50 -14.28 -1.59 3.21
N TRP A 51 -13.02 -2.00 3.02
CA TRP A 51 -11.94 -1.81 3.99
C TRP A 51 -10.65 -1.32 3.37
N LEU A 52 -10.03 -0.35 4.06
CA LEU A 52 -8.64 0.04 3.84
C LEU A 52 -7.85 -0.31 5.11
N ILE A 53 -6.86 -1.18 4.98
CA ILE A 53 -5.90 -1.48 6.05
C ILE A 53 -4.64 -0.65 5.76
N VAL A 54 -4.38 0.34 6.61
CA VAL A 54 -3.20 1.18 6.47
C VAL A 54 -2.11 0.62 7.40
N ALA A 55 -1.05 0.11 6.82
CA ALA A 55 0.10 -0.40 7.56
C ALA A 55 1.05 0.75 7.90
N PHE A 56 1.44 0.83 9.18
CA PHE A 56 2.41 1.80 9.67
C PHE A 56 3.63 1.07 10.23
N ALA A 57 4.80 1.51 9.82
CA ALA A 57 6.07 1.04 10.33
C ALA A 57 6.51 1.91 11.52
N GLU A 58 6.71 1.32 12.69
CA GLU A 58 7.17 2.02 13.86
C GLU A 58 8.70 2.08 13.89
N SER A 59 9.26 3.27 13.66
CA SER A 59 10.69 3.46 13.49
C SER A 59 11.47 3.50 14.83
N TYR A 60 10.79 3.79 15.94
CA TYR A 60 11.31 3.78 17.28
C TYR A 60 10.20 3.59 18.31
N GLY A 61 10.53 2.97 19.44
CA GLY A 61 9.67 2.86 20.61
C GLY A 61 10.14 3.77 21.75
N ALA A 62 9.65 3.48 22.95
CA ALA A 62 10.15 4.04 24.21
C ALA A 62 10.47 2.89 25.18
N ASP A 63 11.52 3.04 25.96
CA ASP A 63 11.83 2.13 27.07
C ASP A 63 10.96 2.41 28.32
N GLU A 64 11.23 1.70 29.42
CA GLU A 64 10.50 1.86 30.68
C GLU A 64 10.65 3.26 31.29
N SER A 65 11.73 3.97 30.96
CA SER A 65 11.98 5.36 31.40
C SER A 65 11.31 6.40 30.50
N GLY A 66 10.74 5.98 29.35
CA GLY A 66 10.17 6.84 28.32
C GLY A 66 11.19 7.37 27.31
N GLU A 67 12.44 6.92 27.40
CA GLU A 67 13.51 7.30 26.46
C GLU A 67 13.31 6.61 25.10
N ARG A 68 13.65 7.34 24.04
CA ARG A 68 13.51 6.86 22.66
C ARG A 68 14.49 5.72 22.37
N VAL A 69 13.95 4.57 21.98
CA VAL A 69 14.72 3.39 21.55
C VAL A 69 14.46 3.12 20.07
N LYS A 70 15.54 3.04 19.28
CA LYS A 70 15.47 2.75 17.86
C LYS A 70 15.05 1.31 17.61
N ASN A 71 14.07 1.11 16.72
CA ASN A 71 13.71 -0.21 16.21
C ASN A 71 14.61 -0.59 15.03
N TYR A 72 15.00 -1.87 14.96
CA TYR A 72 15.82 -2.41 13.90
C TYR A 72 14.96 -3.28 12.96
N TYR A 73 15.42 -3.47 11.72
CA TYR A 73 14.76 -4.30 10.69
C TYR A 73 13.30 -3.91 10.44
N VAL A 74 13.01 -2.62 10.53
CA VAL A 74 11.64 -2.08 10.47
C VAL A 74 10.99 -2.39 9.12
N GLN A 75 11.72 -2.17 8.02
CA GLN A 75 11.19 -2.38 6.67
C GLN A 75 10.99 -3.86 6.37
N GLU A 76 11.94 -4.70 6.79
CA GLU A 76 11.86 -6.15 6.64
C GLU A 76 10.67 -6.71 7.42
N SER A 77 10.53 -6.28 8.67
CA SER A 77 9.44 -6.73 9.55
C SER A 77 8.07 -6.36 9.02
N ILE A 78 7.87 -5.09 8.63
CA ILE A 78 6.57 -4.64 8.11
C ILE A 78 6.27 -5.27 6.74
N GLY A 79 7.29 -5.48 5.90
CA GLY A 79 7.16 -6.15 4.62
C GLY A 79 6.72 -7.61 4.77
N ILE A 80 7.35 -8.37 5.67
CA ILE A 80 6.97 -9.75 5.99
C ILE A 80 5.54 -9.80 6.54
N ALA A 81 5.21 -8.96 7.52
CA ALA A 81 3.89 -8.91 8.12
C ALA A 81 2.79 -8.60 7.09
N THR A 82 3.05 -7.65 6.20
CA THR A 82 2.13 -7.28 5.12
C THR A 82 1.96 -8.42 4.12
N GLY A 83 3.03 -9.09 3.72
CA GLY A 83 2.97 -10.24 2.82
C GLY A 83 2.16 -11.39 3.43
N MET A 84 2.32 -11.68 4.72
CA MET A 84 1.50 -12.66 5.44
C MET A 84 0.02 -12.25 5.49
N LEU A 85 -0.28 -10.98 5.74
CA LEU A 85 -1.65 -10.46 5.73
C LEU A 85 -2.31 -10.62 4.36
N ILE A 86 -1.61 -10.29 3.28
CA ILE A 86 -2.10 -10.45 1.90
C ILE A 86 -2.40 -11.93 1.62
N THR A 87 -1.49 -12.81 1.99
CA THR A 87 -1.66 -14.26 1.82
C THR A 87 -2.86 -14.79 2.60
N ALA A 88 -3.03 -14.36 3.84
CA ALA A 88 -4.18 -14.75 4.68
C ALA A 88 -5.50 -14.22 4.12
N ALA A 89 -5.54 -12.96 3.66
CA ALA A 89 -6.72 -12.37 3.03
C ALA A 89 -7.12 -13.15 1.76
N HIS A 90 -6.14 -13.48 0.91
CA HIS A 90 -6.39 -14.28 -0.29
C HIS A 90 -6.90 -15.68 0.05
N ALA A 91 -6.31 -16.37 1.03
CA ALA A 91 -6.79 -17.67 1.50
C ALA A 91 -8.23 -17.62 2.07
N ALA A 92 -8.65 -16.47 2.59
CA ALA A 92 -10.01 -16.22 3.04
C ALA A 92 -11.00 -15.82 1.91
N GLY A 93 -10.57 -15.85 0.65
CA GLY A 93 -11.39 -15.49 -0.52
C GLY A 93 -11.56 -13.99 -0.74
N LEU A 94 -10.70 -13.16 -0.14
CA LEU A 94 -10.71 -11.71 -0.33
C LEU A 94 -9.75 -11.29 -1.45
N ALA A 95 -10.16 -10.28 -2.20
CA ALA A 95 -9.28 -9.56 -3.11
C ALA A 95 -8.53 -8.45 -2.36
N THR A 96 -7.29 -8.24 -2.75
CA THR A 96 -6.44 -7.20 -2.17
C THR A 96 -5.72 -6.40 -3.25
N LEU A 97 -5.56 -5.09 -3.02
CA LEU A 97 -4.73 -4.22 -3.84
C LEU A 97 -3.80 -3.42 -2.93
N THR A 98 -2.51 -3.49 -3.19
CA THR A 98 -1.52 -2.62 -2.53
C THR A 98 -1.48 -1.26 -3.20
N HIS A 99 -1.57 -0.19 -2.41
CA HIS A 99 -1.49 1.18 -2.91
C HIS A 99 -0.50 1.98 -2.08
N THR A 100 0.46 2.61 -2.76
CA THR A 100 1.58 3.33 -2.14
C THR A 100 1.75 4.71 -2.79
N PRO A 101 0.80 5.64 -2.59
CA PRO A 101 0.94 7.01 -3.08
C PRO A 101 2.17 7.67 -2.45
N SER A 102 2.93 8.44 -3.19
CA SER A 102 4.17 9.02 -2.68
C SER A 102 4.20 10.54 -2.88
N PRO A 103 4.38 11.30 -1.77
CA PRO A 103 4.58 10.89 -0.38
C PRO A 103 3.28 10.45 0.34
N MET A 104 3.40 9.58 1.35
CA MET A 104 2.25 9.05 2.12
C MET A 104 2.00 9.78 3.46
N ARG A 105 2.71 10.87 3.75
CA ARG A 105 2.62 11.54 5.07
C ARG A 105 1.21 11.99 5.44
N PHE A 106 0.40 12.35 4.45
CA PHE A 106 -1.01 12.71 4.65
C PHE A 106 -1.81 11.66 5.43
N LEU A 107 -1.43 10.36 5.33
CA LEU A 107 -2.09 9.29 6.08
C LEU A 107 -1.87 9.41 7.59
N SER A 108 -0.67 9.83 8.02
CA SER A 108 -0.41 10.08 9.44
C SER A 108 -1.27 11.22 9.97
N ASP A 109 -1.38 12.29 9.21
CA ASP A 109 -2.17 13.47 9.58
C ASP A 109 -3.68 13.15 9.60
N LEU A 110 -4.20 12.48 8.56
CA LEU A 110 -5.61 12.10 8.46
C LEU A 110 -6.05 11.10 9.53
N LEU A 111 -5.17 10.18 9.91
CA LEU A 111 -5.48 9.09 10.85
C LEU A 111 -4.98 9.37 12.27
N GLY A 112 -4.42 10.55 12.53
CA GLY A 112 -3.93 10.96 13.84
C GLY A 112 -2.81 10.07 14.36
N ARG A 113 -1.91 9.59 13.49
CA ARG A 113 -0.82 8.71 13.89
C ARG A 113 0.41 9.49 14.36
N PRO A 114 1.09 9.02 15.42
CA PRO A 114 2.26 9.69 15.96
C PRO A 114 3.43 9.64 14.96
N GLU A 115 4.37 10.59 15.10
CA GLU A 115 5.52 10.73 14.19
C GLU A 115 6.40 9.47 14.07
N ARG A 116 6.45 8.65 15.13
CA ARG A 116 7.20 7.39 15.13
C ARG A 116 6.61 6.34 14.18
N GLU A 117 5.32 6.46 13.84
CA GLU A 117 4.62 5.58 12.92
C GLU A 117 4.61 6.18 11.52
N ARG A 118 5.30 5.54 10.61
CA ARG A 118 5.39 5.96 9.21
C ARG A 118 4.52 5.09 8.33
N PRO A 119 3.66 5.68 7.47
CA PRO A 119 2.87 4.90 6.53
C PRO A 119 3.78 4.06 5.64
N PHE A 120 3.44 2.78 5.49
CA PHE A 120 4.17 1.84 4.65
C PHE A 120 3.39 1.52 3.37
N LEU A 121 2.10 1.19 3.50
CA LEU A 121 1.18 1.01 2.37
C LEU A 121 -0.28 1.07 2.84
N ILE A 122 -1.18 1.25 1.88
CA ILE A 122 -2.61 0.99 2.03
C ILE A 122 -2.90 -0.36 1.37
N LEU A 123 -3.48 -1.30 2.12
CA LEU A 123 -4.04 -2.51 1.57
C LEU A 123 -5.56 -2.32 1.42
N VAL A 124 -6.00 -2.25 0.19
CA VAL A 124 -7.42 -2.16 -0.17
C VAL A 124 -7.98 -3.59 -0.14
N VAL A 125 -9.07 -3.83 0.61
CA VAL A 125 -9.58 -5.18 0.84
C VAL A 125 -11.08 -5.23 0.63
N GLY A 126 -11.54 -6.27 -0.07
CA GLY A 126 -12.95 -6.55 -0.29
C GLY A 126 -13.16 -7.88 -0.99
N HIS A 127 -14.40 -8.25 -1.24
CA HIS A 127 -14.68 -9.35 -2.17
C HIS A 127 -14.43 -8.90 -3.61
N PRO A 128 -13.91 -9.77 -4.48
CA PRO A 128 -13.79 -9.44 -5.89
C PRO A 128 -15.18 -9.22 -6.50
N ALA A 129 -15.30 -8.27 -7.44
CA ALA A 129 -16.50 -8.14 -8.25
C ALA A 129 -16.64 -9.37 -9.17
N ASP A 130 -17.86 -9.70 -9.58
CA ASP A 130 -18.14 -10.88 -10.43
C ASP A 130 -17.42 -10.77 -11.79
N ASP A 131 -17.21 -9.56 -12.28
CA ASP A 131 -16.52 -9.24 -13.53
C ASP A 131 -15.09 -8.75 -13.33
N ALA A 132 -14.52 -8.96 -12.14
CA ALA A 132 -13.15 -8.53 -11.81
C ALA A 132 -12.13 -9.12 -12.78
N GLN A 133 -11.30 -8.27 -13.36
CA GLN A 133 -10.23 -8.65 -14.27
C GLN A 133 -8.88 -8.30 -13.66
N VAL A 134 -7.90 -9.15 -13.94
CA VAL A 134 -6.50 -8.92 -13.59
C VAL A 134 -5.64 -9.00 -14.85
N PRO A 135 -4.56 -8.21 -14.97
CA PRO A 135 -3.66 -8.31 -16.11
C PRO A 135 -3.00 -9.69 -16.15
N VAL A 136 -2.84 -10.23 -17.36
CA VAL A 136 -2.08 -11.46 -17.58
C VAL A 136 -0.59 -11.13 -17.45
N LEU A 137 -0.02 -11.45 -16.29
CA LEU A 137 1.39 -11.19 -16.00
C LEU A 137 2.21 -12.46 -16.14
N HIS A 138 3.32 -12.33 -16.86
CA HIS A 138 4.33 -13.40 -16.87
C HIS A 138 5.14 -13.39 -15.56
N ARG A 139 5.33 -14.54 -14.96
CA ARG A 139 6.21 -14.73 -13.81
C ARG A 139 7.43 -15.54 -14.22
N LYS A 140 8.60 -15.16 -13.71
CA LYS A 140 9.83 -15.94 -13.92
C LYS A 140 9.66 -17.35 -13.39
N GLY A 141 10.21 -18.32 -14.13
CA GLY A 141 10.26 -19.71 -13.68
C GLY A 141 11.23 -19.91 -12.50
N LEU A 142 11.09 -21.03 -11.80
CA LEU A 142 11.91 -21.31 -10.62
C LEU A 142 13.42 -21.26 -10.92
N ALA A 143 13.85 -21.78 -12.07
CA ALA A 143 15.25 -21.77 -12.50
C ALA A 143 15.83 -20.36 -12.74
N GLU A 144 14.97 -19.34 -12.93
CA GLU A 144 15.40 -17.96 -13.13
C GLU A 144 15.52 -17.18 -11.81
N ILE A 145 14.92 -17.69 -10.73
CA ILE A 145 14.84 -16.98 -9.44
C ILE A 145 15.52 -17.73 -8.28
N ALA A 146 15.92 -18.99 -8.48
CA ALA A 146 16.55 -19.82 -7.46
C ALA A 146 17.75 -20.58 -8.02
N THR A 147 18.80 -20.67 -7.20
CA THR A 147 19.98 -21.52 -7.44
C THR A 147 20.06 -22.53 -6.31
N PHE A 148 20.15 -23.81 -6.67
CA PHE A 148 20.35 -24.90 -5.71
C PHE A 148 21.82 -25.31 -5.70
N VAL A 149 22.45 -25.27 -4.54
CA VAL A 149 23.85 -25.61 -4.29
C VAL A 149 23.96 -26.80 -3.34
#